data_c4bfb58c37a595ee4cf28908b13ed486
#
_entry.id   c4bfb58c37a595ee4cf28908b13ed486
#
_cell.length_a   1.000
_cell.length_b   1.000
_cell.length_c   1.000
_cell.angle_alpha   90.00
_cell.angle_beta   90.00
_cell.angle_gamma   90.00
#
_symmetry.space_group_name_H-M   'P 1'
#
loop_
_entity.id
_entity.type
_entity.pdbx_description
1 polymer ?
#
loop_
_entity_poly.entity_id
_entity_poly.type
_entity_poly.pdbx_seq_one_letter_code
_entity_poly.pdbx_strand_id
1 'polypeptide(L)'
;GFKNNVINSGSAMIPSPWIKEVAVFHKKYPQYDLGLHLTLTAEWKNYKWRGVMPSNEISSLINSHNEFYDNTSDVNLYSDPEEVRKELQAQIDYSRLIGLNPTHIDTHMGALAVNKELWKVYIQVGHKNKLVSMVTKSRSLNLFDETFPMPDYIEPVNDIYMLYPGLDRAWFEETYGEDLANSFIVEDIYKYDDWFNLYSSKIKSLAPGLNVFLLHLGYDNEELKAVTIDHPEYGSLWRQLDYDVFNSREVKKILKDNDIKLVTWGEIRRVIYGE
;
A
#
# COMPACT_ATOMS: atom_id res chain seq x y z
N GLY A 1 -6.69 6.52 -12.59
CA GLY A 1 -5.27 6.72 -12.32
C GLY A 1 -4.42 6.51 -13.57
N PHE A 2 -4.19 5.28 -14.00
CA PHE A 2 -3.27 4.92 -15.11
C PHE A 2 -3.50 5.67 -16.42
N LYS A 3 -4.74 5.70 -16.94
CA LYS A 3 -5.04 6.34 -18.23
C LYS A 3 -4.72 7.83 -18.28
N ASN A 4 -4.71 8.49 -17.14
CA ASN A 4 -4.43 9.91 -17.02
C ASN A 4 -2.99 10.19 -16.54
N ASN A 5 -2.16 9.13 -16.42
CA ASN A 5 -0.80 9.23 -15.89
C ASN A 5 -0.76 9.87 -14.48
N VAL A 6 -1.73 9.54 -13.64
CA VAL A 6 -1.80 9.94 -12.23
C VAL A 6 -0.90 9.05 -11.39
N ILE A 7 -0.91 7.76 -11.71
CA ILE A 7 -0.06 6.74 -11.09
C ILE A 7 0.69 5.98 -12.18
N ASN A 8 1.87 5.49 -11.85
CA ASN A 8 2.72 4.67 -12.71
C ASN A 8 2.73 3.18 -12.31
N SER A 9 2.40 2.87 -11.06
CA SER A 9 2.19 1.51 -10.55
C SER A 9 0.96 1.49 -9.65
N GLY A 10 0.37 0.32 -9.47
CA GLY A 10 -0.73 0.11 -8.53
C GLY A 10 -0.67 -1.29 -7.95
N SER A 11 -1.32 -1.53 -6.83
CA SER A 11 -1.46 -2.86 -6.22
C SER A 11 -2.92 -3.22 -5.99
N ALA A 12 -3.25 -4.50 -6.14
CA ALA A 12 -4.61 -5.00 -6.10
C ALA A 12 -4.83 -5.90 -4.88
N MET A 13 -5.90 -5.63 -4.12
CA MET A 13 -6.35 -6.46 -3.01
C MET A 13 -7.07 -7.69 -3.55
N ILE A 14 -6.43 -8.86 -3.45
CA ILE A 14 -6.98 -10.12 -3.98
C ILE A 14 -8.28 -10.56 -3.29
N PRO A 15 -8.43 -10.43 -1.96
CA PRO A 15 -9.67 -10.79 -1.30
C PRO A 15 -10.86 -9.87 -1.60
N SER A 16 -10.62 -8.72 -2.25
CA SER A 16 -11.70 -7.77 -2.52
C SER A 16 -12.71 -8.28 -3.56
N PRO A 17 -14.02 -8.00 -3.42
CA PRO A 17 -15.05 -8.48 -4.34
C PRO A 17 -14.84 -8.06 -5.80
N TRP A 18 -14.25 -6.90 -6.05
CA TRP A 18 -14.04 -6.35 -7.41
C TRP A 18 -12.76 -6.82 -8.10
N ILE A 19 -12.02 -7.77 -7.54
CA ILE A 19 -10.73 -8.21 -8.11
C ILE A 19 -10.84 -8.74 -9.55
N LYS A 20 -11.97 -9.34 -9.92
CA LYS A 20 -12.19 -9.82 -11.29
C LYS A 20 -12.25 -8.67 -12.32
N GLU A 21 -12.78 -7.52 -11.93
CA GLU A 21 -12.76 -6.31 -12.78
C GLU A 21 -11.33 -5.78 -12.98
N VAL A 22 -10.50 -5.86 -11.95
CA VAL A 22 -9.06 -5.54 -12.07
C VAL A 22 -8.37 -6.49 -13.06
N ALA A 23 -8.70 -7.78 -13.02
CA ALA A 23 -8.15 -8.76 -13.96
C ALA A 23 -8.59 -8.49 -15.42
N VAL A 24 -9.86 -8.15 -15.64
CA VAL A 24 -10.37 -7.74 -16.97
C VAL A 24 -9.65 -6.47 -17.44
N PHE A 25 -9.47 -5.48 -16.55
CA PHE A 25 -8.74 -4.26 -16.86
C PHE A 25 -7.28 -4.55 -17.23
N HIS A 26 -6.57 -5.36 -16.45
CA HIS A 26 -5.17 -5.69 -16.70
C HIS A 26 -4.98 -6.46 -18.00
N LYS A 27 -5.86 -7.41 -18.30
CA LYS A 27 -5.86 -8.13 -19.58
C LYS A 27 -6.03 -7.19 -20.78
N LYS A 28 -6.85 -6.15 -20.64
CA LYS A 28 -7.07 -5.15 -21.69
C LYS A 28 -5.93 -4.15 -21.83
N TYR A 29 -5.21 -3.89 -20.74
CA TYR A 29 -4.16 -2.88 -20.66
C TYR A 29 -2.90 -3.45 -19.97
N PRO A 30 -2.24 -4.45 -20.57
CA PRO A 30 -1.12 -5.16 -19.93
C PRO A 30 0.14 -4.31 -19.74
N GLN A 31 0.18 -3.12 -20.33
CA GLN A 31 1.27 -2.16 -20.17
C GLN A 31 1.25 -1.43 -18.83
N TYR A 32 0.15 -1.47 -18.09
CA TYR A 32 0.07 -0.85 -16.77
C TYR A 32 0.63 -1.76 -15.69
N ASP A 33 1.52 -1.21 -14.89
CA ASP A 33 2.23 -1.94 -13.85
C ASP A 33 1.32 -2.22 -12.65
N LEU A 34 1.07 -3.49 -12.36
CA LEU A 34 0.25 -3.95 -11.25
C LEU A 34 1.02 -4.92 -10.37
N GLY A 35 0.91 -4.71 -9.06
CA GLY A 35 1.32 -5.60 -8.00
C GLY A 35 0.14 -6.14 -7.19
N LEU A 36 0.45 -6.72 -6.04
CA LEU A 36 -0.54 -7.25 -5.11
C LEU A 36 -0.44 -6.54 -3.77
N HIS A 37 -1.58 -6.02 -3.32
CA HIS A 37 -1.76 -5.48 -1.97
C HIS A 37 -2.12 -6.62 -1.02
N LEU A 38 -1.10 -7.31 -0.50
CA LEU A 38 -1.28 -8.49 0.33
C LEU A 38 -2.05 -8.13 1.60
N THR A 39 -3.13 -8.84 1.83
CA THR A 39 -4.19 -8.41 2.72
C THR A 39 -4.45 -9.45 3.80
N LEU A 40 -4.40 -9.03 5.08
CA LEU A 40 -4.72 -9.82 6.26
C LEU A 40 -5.71 -9.10 7.20
N THR A 41 -6.20 -7.93 6.80
CA THR A 41 -7.17 -7.13 7.58
C THR A 41 -8.39 -6.77 6.73
N ALA A 42 -9.54 -6.56 7.36
CA ALA A 42 -10.79 -6.12 6.73
C ALA A 42 -11.46 -5.05 7.60
N GLU A 43 -10.95 -3.83 7.53
CA GLU A 43 -11.24 -2.71 8.44
C GLU A 43 -12.64 -2.10 8.26
N TRP A 44 -13.22 -2.14 7.05
CA TRP A 44 -14.47 -1.46 6.78
C TRP A 44 -15.66 -2.05 7.55
N LYS A 45 -16.48 -1.23 8.14
CA LYS A 45 -17.59 -1.62 9.03
C LYS A 45 -18.57 -2.62 8.40
N ASN A 46 -19.04 -2.32 7.20
CA ASN A 46 -20.10 -3.09 6.52
C ASN A 46 -19.59 -3.80 5.24
N TYR A 47 -18.32 -3.63 4.90
CA TYR A 47 -17.73 -4.17 3.67
C TYR A 47 -16.54 -5.05 4.05
N LYS A 48 -16.83 -6.29 4.42
CA LYS A 48 -15.86 -7.26 4.89
C LYS A 48 -15.46 -8.23 3.79
N TRP A 49 -14.27 -8.78 3.91
CA TRP A 49 -13.76 -9.84 3.04
C TRP A 49 -13.09 -10.94 3.88
N ARG A 50 -12.84 -12.06 3.21
CA ARG A 50 -12.28 -13.27 3.79
C ARG A 50 -10.99 -13.63 3.09
N GLY A 51 -10.23 -14.56 3.69
CA GLY A 51 -9.08 -15.12 3.03
C GLY A 51 -9.41 -15.88 1.75
N VAL A 52 -8.40 -16.05 0.90
CA VAL A 52 -8.47 -16.91 -0.29
C VAL A 52 -8.44 -18.38 0.11
N MET A 53 -7.69 -18.69 1.17
CA MET A 53 -7.66 -20.03 1.74
C MET A 53 -8.96 -20.39 2.48
N PRO A 54 -9.32 -21.67 2.57
CA PRO A 54 -10.40 -22.12 3.42
C PRO A 54 -10.18 -21.72 4.90
N SER A 55 -11.24 -21.33 5.59
CA SER A 55 -11.16 -20.81 6.98
C SER A 55 -10.49 -21.79 7.97
N ASN A 56 -10.64 -23.10 7.78
CA ASN A 56 -9.98 -24.11 8.61
C ASN A 56 -8.46 -24.23 8.38
N GLU A 57 -7.91 -23.62 7.31
CA GLU A 57 -6.47 -23.60 7.00
C GLU A 57 -5.79 -22.30 7.46
N ILE A 58 -6.59 -21.29 7.87
CA ILE A 58 -6.13 -19.96 8.28
C ILE A 58 -6.89 -19.48 9.52
N SER A 59 -7.16 -20.36 10.46
CA SER A 59 -8.00 -20.08 11.64
C SER A 59 -7.42 -18.97 12.54
N SER A 60 -6.12 -18.78 12.54
CA SER A 60 -5.42 -17.72 13.29
C SER A 60 -5.52 -16.33 12.64
N LEU A 61 -5.99 -16.24 11.40
CA LEU A 61 -6.06 -14.99 10.64
C LEU A 61 -7.47 -14.38 10.63
N ILE A 62 -8.45 -15.06 11.18
CA ILE A 62 -9.86 -14.72 11.04
C ILE A 62 -10.58 -14.64 12.37
N ASN A 63 -11.62 -13.81 12.41
CA ASN A 63 -12.52 -13.67 13.54
C ASN A 63 -13.60 -14.77 13.57
N SER A 64 -14.52 -14.72 14.56
CA SER A 64 -15.62 -15.67 14.70
C SER A 64 -16.64 -15.66 13.56
N HIS A 65 -16.61 -14.66 12.68
CA HIS A 65 -17.45 -14.56 11.48
C HIS A 65 -16.74 -15.09 10.22
N ASN A 66 -15.57 -15.69 10.38
CA ASN A 66 -14.68 -16.12 9.28
C ASN A 66 -14.23 -14.95 8.37
N GLU A 67 -14.06 -13.76 8.92
CA GLU A 67 -13.56 -12.58 8.24
C GLU A 67 -12.17 -12.25 8.78
N PHE A 68 -11.31 -11.62 7.99
CA PHE A 68 -10.08 -11.08 8.52
C PHE A 68 -10.34 -10.10 9.67
N TYR A 69 -9.37 -9.97 10.56
CA TYR A 69 -9.43 -8.96 11.63
C TYR A 69 -9.54 -7.56 11.06
N ASP A 70 -10.14 -6.64 11.79
CA ASP A 70 -10.32 -5.24 11.37
C ASP A 70 -9.11 -4.35 11.68
N ASN A 71 -8.11 -4.88 12.39
CA ASN A 71 -6.94 -4.10 12.77
C ASN A 71 -5.65 -4.93 12.78
N THR A 72 -4.53 -4.22 12.73
CA THR A 72 -3.20 -4.84 12.71
C THR A 72 -2.73 -5.36 14.06
N SER A 73 -3.32 -4.88 15.18
CA SER A 73 -2.99 -5.36 16.52
C SER A 73 -3.41 -6.81 16.72
N ASP A 74 -4.62 -7.18 16.24
CA ASP A 74 -5.09 -8.55 16.29
C ASP A 74 -4.31 -9.46 15.35
N VAL A 75 -3.93 -8.98 14.16
CA VAL A 75 -3.01 -9.70 13.28
C VAL A 75 -1.69 -10.00 13.99
N ASN A 76 -1.10 -9.01 14.67
CA ASN A 76 0.14 -9.19 15.43
C ASN A 76 -0.01 -10.20 16.58
N LEU A 77 -1.17 -10.21 17.24
CA LEU A 77 -1.40 -11.02 18.45
C LEU A 77 -1.73 -12.48 18.13
N TYR A 78 -2.50 -12.72 17.07
CA TYR A 78 -3.12 -14.04 16.85
C TYR A 78 -2.54 -14.80 15.65
N SER A 79 -1.89 -14.13 14.68
CA SER A 79 -1.52 -14.78 13.42
C SER A 79 -0.40 -15.80 13.57
N ASP A 80 -0.62 -17.02 13.11
CA ASP A 80 0.40 -18.03 12.91
C ASP A 80 1.18 -17.75 11.61
N PRO A 81 2.51 -17.65 11.64
CA PRO A 81 3.31 -17.34 10.45
C PRO A 81 3.17 -18.35 9.31
N GLU A 82 2.89 -19.63 9.59
CA GLU A 82 2.68 -20.62 8.54
C GLU A 82 1.30 -20.50 7.90
N GLU A 83 0.26 -20.14 8.66
CA GLU A 83 -1.05 -19.80 8.09
C GLU A 83 -0.97 -18.53 7.26
N VAL A 84 -0.21 -17.50 7.71
CA VAL A 84 0.09 -16.31 6.92
C VAL A 84 0.77 -16.70 5.61
N ARG A 85 1.80 -17.55 5.64
CA ARG A 85 2.50 -18.03 4.43
C ARG A 85 1.55 -18.68 3.43
N LYS A 86 0.66 -19.54 3.90
CA LYS A 86 -0.34 -20.22 3.06
C LYS A 86 -1.27 -19.21 2.40
N GLU A 87 -1.80 -18.28 3.17
CA GLU A 87 -2.73 -17.26 2.67
C GLU A 87 -2.06 -16.33 1.65
N LEU A 88 -0.85 -15.82 1.94
CA LEU A 88 -0.13 -14.95 0.98
C LEU A 88 0.19 -15.68 -0.32
N GLN A 89 0.60 -16.95 -0.25
CA GLN A 89 0.83 -17.76 -1.43
C GLN A 89 -0.48 -17.98 -2.22
N ALA A 90 -1.59 -18.24 -1.53
CA ALA A 90 -2.89 -18.38 -2.17
C ALA A 90 -3.36 -17.11 -2.85
N GLN A 91 -3.15 -15.94 -2.26
CA GLN A 91 -3.44 -14.65 -2.90
C GLN A 91 -2.62 -14.49 -4.20
N ILE A 92 -1.33 -14.82 -4.18
CA ILE A 92 -0.48 -14.75 -5.37
C ILE A 92 -0.95 -15.75 -6.44
N ASP A 93 -1.21 -16.99 -6.06
CA ASP A 93 -1.63 -18.05 -7.00
C ASP A 93 -2.98 -17.72 -7.63
N TYR A 94 -3.94 -17.25 -6.82
CA TYR A 94 -5.25 -16.82 -7.32
C TYR A 94 -5.15 -15.62 -8.26
N SER A 95 -4.27 -14.66 -7.98
CA SER A 95 -4.02 -13.53 -8.87
C SER A 95 -3.62 -14.00 -10.28
N ARG A 96 -2.71 -14.96 -10.36
CA ARG A 96 -2.25 -15.55 -11.63
C ARG A 96 -3.34 -16.35 -12.29
N LEU A 97 -4.11 -17.12 -11.53
CA LEU A 97 -5.25 -17.90 -12.05
C LEU A 97 -6.29 -17.02 -12.73
N ILE A 98 -6.57 -15.82 -12.20
CA ILE A 98 -7.52 -14.89 -12.83
C ILE A 98 -6.89 -14.02 -13.93
N GLY A 99 -5.61 -14.20 -14.22
CA GLY A 99 -4.92 -13.55 -15.34
C GLY A 99 -4.18 -12.26 -15.00
N LEU A 100 -3.88 -12.00 -13.73
CA LEU A 100 -2.95 -10.95 -13.34
C LEU A 100 -1.50 -11.44 -13.52
N ASN A 101 -0.62 -10.51 -13.88
CA ASN A 101 0.82 -10.74 -13.90
C ASN A 101 1.51 -9.73 -12.97
N PRO A 102 1.50 -9.97 -11.65
CA PRO A 102 2.00 -9.00 -10.69
C PRO A 102 3.52 -8.83 -10.80
N THR A 103 3.97 -7.59 -10.56
CA THR A 103 5.39 -7.20 -10.58
C THR A 103 6.00 -7.04 -9.19
N HIS A 104 5.18 -6.68 -8.21
CA HIS A 104 5.57 -6.39 -6.85
C HIS A 104 4.50 -6.78 -5.85
N ILE A 105 4.87 -6.71 -4.59
CA ILE A 105 3.97 -6.86 -3.44
C ILE A 105 4.19 -5.73 -2.45
N ASP A 106 3.12 -5.32 -1.82
CA ASP A 106 3.09 -4.45 -0.65
C ASP A 106 2.12 -5.01 0.40
N THR A 107 1.87 -4.32 1.50
CA THR A 107 1.08 -4.84 2.62
C THR A 107 -0.04 -3.90 3.00
N HIS A 108 -1.28 -4.39 2.95
CA HIS A 108 -2.46 -3.66 3.40
C HIS A 108 -2.33 -3.29 4.88
N MET A 109 -2.57 -2.01 5.22
CA MET A 109 -2.44 -1.43 6.56
C MET A 109 -1.08 -1.68 7.24
N GLY A 110 -0.05 -2.12 6.50
CA GLY A 110 1.23 -2.51 7.08
C GLY A 110 1.18 -3.80 7.92
N ALA A 111 0.14 -4.62 7.78
CA ALA A 111 -0.12 -5.80 8.60
C ALA A 111 1.01 -6.84 8.61
N LEU A 112 1.81 -6.92 7.55
CA LEU A 112 2.96 -7.83 7.48
C LEU A 112 4.25 -7.26 8.08
N ALA A 113 4.23 -5.99 8.50
CA ALA A 113 5.36 -5.31 9.12
C ALA A 113 5.18 -5.08 10.64
N VAL A 114 4.20 -5.73 11.25
CA VAL A 114 3.90 -5.59 12.70
C VAL A 114 4.88 -6.33 13.60
N ASN A 115 5.50 -7.41 13.08
CA ASN A 115 6.55 -8.15 13.77
C ASN A 115 7.52 -8.81 12.79
N LYS A 116 8.67 -9.30 13.30
CA LYS A 116 9.75 -9.89 12.48
C LYS A 116 9.34 -11.19 11.80
N GLU A 117 8.52 -12.02 12.41
CA GLU A 117 8.17 -13.33 11.84
C GLU A 117 7.26 -13.15 10.61
N LEU A 118 6.26 -12.29 10.70
CA LEU A 118 5.40 -11.97 9.55
C LEU A 118 6.19 -11.25 8.46
N TRP A 119 7.13 -10.37 8.85
CA TRP A 119 8.03 -9.71 7.91
C TRP A 119 8.91 -10.68 7.13
N LYS A 120 9.50 -11.68 7.81
CA LYS A 120 10.25 -12.75 7.15
C LYS A 120 9.40 -13.52 6.14
N VAL A 121 8.16 -13.86 6.53
CA VAL A 121 7.21 -14.54 5.62
C VAL A 121 6.97 -13.70 4.38
N TYR A 122 6.68 -12.40 4.55
CA TYR A 122 6.45 -11.45 3.45
C TYR A 122 7.60 -11.43 2.44
N ILE A 123 8.82 -11.23 2.93
CA ILE A 123 10.03 -11.18 2.11
C ILE A 123 10.28 -12.51 1.39
N GLN A 124 10.18 -13.64 2.10
CA GLN A 124 10.40 -14.97 1.54
C GLN A 124 9.37 -15.32 0.46
N VAL A 125 8.12 -15.00 0.68
CA VAL A 125 7.04 -15.25 -0.29
C VAL A 125 7.23 -14.38 -1.54
N GLY A 126 7.59 -13.10 -1.37
CA GLY A 126 7.92 -12.22 -2.49
C GLY A 126 9.05 -12.77 -3.35
N HIS A 127 10.17 -13.10 -2.73
CA HIS A 127 11.34 -13.63 -3.43
C HIS A 127 11.06 -14.95 -4.15
N LYS A 128 10.43 -15.92 -3.47
CA LYS A 128 10.03 -17.20 -4.05
C LYS A 128 9.23 -17.04 -5.33
N ASN A 129 8.40 -16.01 -5.38
CA ASN A 129 7.50 -15.73 -6.50
C ASN A 129 8.08 -14.73 -7.52
N LYS A 130 9.33 -14.26 -7.33
CA LYS A 130 10.01 -13.24 -8.12
C LYS A 130 9.21 -11.93 -8.19
N LEU A 131 8.62 -11.53 -7.07
CA LEU A 131 7.91 -10.27 -6.88
C LEU A 131 8.76 -9.34 -6.03
N VAL A 132 8.88 -8.08 -6.44
CA VAL A 132 9.61 -7.09 -5.66
C VAL A 132 8.83 -6.78 -4.39
N SER A 133 9.43 -7.02 -3.24
CA SER A 133 8.82 -6.64 -1.96
C SER A 133 9.07 -5.16 -1.68
N MET A 134 8.01 -4.38 -1.46
CA MET A 134 8.15 -2.99 -1.06
C MET A 134 8.66 -2.90 0.39
N VAL A 135 9.86 -2.34 0.55
CA VAL A 135 10.57 -2.22 1.84
C VAL A 135 11.09 -0.80 1.98
N THR A 136 10.94 -0.17 3.13
CA THR A 136 11.52 1.15 3.40
C THR A 136 12.85 1.03 4.14
N LYS A 137 13.76 1.96 3.93
CA LYS A 137 15.03 2.04 4.68
C LYS A 137 14.80 2.21 6.18
N SER A 138 13.83 3.01 6.56
CA SER A 138 13.50 3.24 7.97
C SER A 138 13.00 1.99 8.68
N ARG A 139 12.12 1.20 8.04
CA ARG A 139 11.63 -0.07 8.62
C ARG A 139 12.66 -1.18 8.56
N SER A 140 13.57 -1.18 7.59
CA SER A 140 14.62 -2.20 7.50
C SER A 140 15.53 -2.21 8.71
N LEU A 141 15.81 -1.05 9.32
CA LEU A 141 16.62 -0.95 10.53
C LEU A 141 16.07 -1.74 11.74
N ASN A 142 14.76 -1.95 11.80
CA ASN A 142 14.10 -2.61 12.93
C ASN A 142 13.64 -4.05 12.63
N LEU A 143 13.46 -4.39 11.37
CA LEU A 143 12.88 -5.67 10.94
C LEU A 143 13.92 -6.64 10.38
N PHE A 144 15.08 -6.14 9.93
CA PHE A 144 16.25 -6.93 9.59
C PHE A 144 17.28 -6.84 10.71
N ASP A 145 17.94 -7.95 11.03
CA ASP A 145 19.01 -8.05 12.04
C ASP A 145 20.01 -9.16 11.68
N GLU A 146 20.92 -9.51 12.60
CA GLU A 146 21.93 -10.54 12.39
C GLU A 146 21.33 -11.95 12.11
N THR A 147 20.11 -12.21 12.62
CA THR A 147 19.43 -13.50 12.43
C THR A 147 18.65 -13.56 11.11
N PHE A 148 18.25 -12.41 10.60
CA PHE A 148 17.62 -12.23 9.31
C PHE A 148 18.12 -10.92 8.68
N PRO A 149 19.32 -10.91 8.11
CA PRO A 149 19.88 -9.72 7.47
C PRO A 149 19.06 -9.35 6.23
N MET A 150 19.09 -8.06 5.87
CA MET A 150 18.42 -7.61 4.64
C MET A 150 19.06 -8.32 3.43
N PRO A 151 18.26 -9.06 2.65
CA PRO A 151 18.78 -9.76 1.48
C PRO A 151 19.22 -8.80 0.37
N ASP A 152 20.19 -9.19 -0.44
CA ASP A 152 20.74 -8.44 -1.56
C ASP A 152 19.75 -8.24 -2.73
N TYR A 153 18.69 -9.05 -2.80
CA TYR A 153 17.58 -8.89 -3.75
C TYR A 153 16.52 -7.88 -3.30
N ILE A 154 16.71 -7.18 -2.19
CA ILE A 154 15.82 -6.11 -1.73
C ILE A 154 16.43 -4.76 -2.10
N GLU A 155 15.68 -3.97 -2.88
CA GLU A 155 15.99 -2.57 -3.14
C GLU A 155 15.08 -1.69 -2.27
N PRO A 156 15.54 -1.23 -1.10
CA PRO A 156 14.68 -0.47 -0.20
C PRO A 156 14.45 0.94 -0.74
N VAL A 157 13.20 1.38 -0.72
CA VAL A 157 12.86 2.79 -0.99
C VAL A 157 13.32 3.67 0.18
N ASN A 158 13.62 4.93 -0.10
CA ASN A 158 14.04 5.87 0.95
C ASN A 158 12.98 5.98 2.04
N ASP A 159 11.71 6.25 1.61
CA ASP A 159 10.55 6.31 2.50
C ASP A 159 9.26 6.14 1.69
N ILE A 160 8.16 5.88 2.40
CA ILE A 160 6.80 5.86 1.87
C ILE A 160 6.12 7.14 2.31
N TYR A 161 5.74 7.95 1.33
CA TYR A 161 5.02 9.20 1.55
C TYR A 161 3.53 8.98 1.30
N MET A 162 2.74 9.17 2.33
CA MET A 162 1.29 9.21 2.26
C MET A 162 0.78 10.22 3.29
N LEU A 163 -0.40 10.76 3.10
CA LEU A 163 -1.04 11.51 4.17
C LEU A 163 -1.51 10.53 5.24
N TYR A 164 -1.31 10.91 6.49
CA TYR A 164 -1.80 10.15 7.64
C TYR A 164 -2.93 10.95 8.29
N PRO A 165 -4.14 10.41 8.30
CA PRO A 165 -5.26 11.02 9.01
C PRO A 165 -5.09 10.85 10.51
N GLY A 166 -5.70 11.76 11.27
CA GLY A 166 -5.83 11.59 12.72
C GLY A 166 -4.52 11.51 13.48
N LEU A 167 -3.43 12.04 12.92
CA LEU A 167 -2.20 12.16 13.67
C LEU A 167 -2.47 13.00 14.90
N ASP A 168 -2.28 12.41 16.10
CA ASP A 168 -2.26 13.17 17.32
C ASP A 168 -1.19 14.25 17.18
N ARG A 169 -1.64 15.50 17.13
CA ARG A 169 -0.76 16.65 16.94
C ARG A 169 0.33 16.67 17.99
N ALA A 170 0.00 16.40 19.24
CA ALA A 170 0.96 16.42 20.34
C ALA A 170 2.04 15.34 20.15
N TRP A 171 1.65 14.12 19.76
CA TRP A 171 2.60 13.06 19.46
C TRP A 171 3.50 13.40 18.27
N PHE A 172 2.94 14.00 17.23
CA PHE A 172 3.69 14.35 16.02
C PHE A 172 4.68 15.50 16.29
N GLU A 173 4.26 16.53 17.05
CA GLU A 173 5.12 17.63 17.48
C GLU A 173 6.27 17.13 18.36
N GLU A 174 6.00 16.22 19.29
CA GLU A 174 7.01 15.62 20.16
C GLU A 174 8.01 14.77 19.35
N THR A 175 7.54 14.06 18.32
CA THR A 175 8.38 13.13 17.53
C THR A 175 9.18 13.84 16.45
N TYR A 176 8.61 14.85 15.78
CA TYR A 176 9.14 15.44 14.55
C TYR A 176 9.33 16.96 14.59
N GLY A 177 8.87 17.60 15.66
CA GLY A 177 8.93 19.05 15.84
C GLY A 177 7.71 19.81 15.33
N GLU A 178 7.49 20.99 15.93
CA GLU A 178 6.32 21.85 15.67
C GLU A 178 6.24 22.33 14.22
N ASP A 179 7.37 22.69 13.62
CA ASP A 179 7.41 23.15 12.20
C ASP A 179 6.90 22.07 11.25
N LEU A 180 7.28 20.80 11.50
CA LEU A 180 6.82 19.68 10.67
C LEU A 180 5.36 19.35 10.95
N ALA A 181 4.93 19.42 12.21
CA ALA A 181 3.52 19.25 12.58
C ALA A 181 2.64 20.30 11.88
N ASN A 182 3.03 21.55 11.89
CA ASN A 182 2.34 22.64 11.20
C ASN A 182 2.26 22.43 9.68
N SER A 183 3.19 21.68 9.09
CA SER A 183 3.18 21.35 7.66
C SER A 183 2.37 20.12 7.30
N PHE A 184 2.02 19.26 8.28
CA PHE A 184 1.31 17.99 8.05
C PHE A 184 -0.07 17.90 8.69
N ILE A 185 -0.31 18.65 9.79
CA ILE A 185 -1.59 18.62 10.50
C ILE A 185 -2.41 19.83 10.07
N VAL A 186 -3.39 19.58 9.26
CA VAL A 186 -4.33 20.59 8.76
C VAL A 186 -5.66 20.40 9.50
N GLU A 187 -6.12 21.43 10.19
CA GLU A 187 -7.39 21.39 10.93
C GLU A 187 -8.61 21.11 10.03
N ASP A 188 -8.50 21.45 8.74
CA ASP A 188 -9.54 21.23 7.74
C ASP A 188 -8.95 20.49 6.53
N ILE A 189 -8.58 19.23 6.75
CA ILE A 189 -7.84 18.36 5.84
C ILE A 189 -8.56 18.03 4.52
N TYR A 190 -9.82 18.45 4.37
CA TYR A 190 -10.64 18.11 3.20
C TYR A 190 -10.72 19.21 2.16
N LYS A 191 -9.72 20.12 2.13
CA LYS A 191 -9.61 21.16 1.09
C LYS A 191 -8.52 20.80 0.09
N TYR A 192 -8.83 20.98 -1.18
CA TYR A 192 -7.89 20.72 -2.28
C TYR A 192 -6.55 21.47 -2.11
N ASP A 193 -6.60 22.77 -1.76
CA ASP A 193 -5.40 23.59 -1.65
C ASP A 193 -4.45 23.08 -0.55
N ASP A 194 -4.99 22.65 0.58
CA ASP A 194 -4.19 22.10 1.68
C ASP A 194 -3.56 20.77 1.27
N TRP A 195 -4.33 19.88 0.64
CA TRP A 195 -3.86 18.62 0.09
C TRP A 195 -2.76 18.80 -0.94
N PHE A 196 -2.98 19.74 -1.86
CA PHE A 196 -2.01 20.10 -2.89
C PHE A 196 -0.71 20.67 -2.29
N ASN A 197 -0.81 21.57 -1.30
CA ASN A 197 0.35 22.19 -0.65
C ASN A 197 1.19 21.14 0.10
N LEU A 198 0.56 20.22 0.84
CA LEU A 198 1.24 19.14 1.54
C LEU A 198 2.03 18.24 0.59
N TYR A 199 1.36 17.70 -0.44
CA TYR A 199 2.03 16.85 -1.42
C TYR A 199 3.11 17.61 -2.22
N SER A 200 2.84 18.85 -2.61
CA SER A 200 3.80 19.68 -3.35
C SER A 200 5.06 19.96 -2.56
N SER A 201 4.91 20.29 -1.27
CA SER A 201 6.03 20.49 -0.35
C SER A 201 6.86 19.21 -0.23
N LYS A 202 6.18 18.07 -0.04
CA LYS A 202 6.85 16.78 0.10
C LYS A 202 7.60 16.36 -1.17
N ILE A 203 6.98 16.52 -2.33
CA ILE A 203 7.63 16.23 -3.62
C ILE A 203 8.90 17.05 -3.81
N LYS A 204 8.86 18.34 -3.47
CA LYS A 204 10.02 19.24 -3.57
C LYS A 204 11.15 18.93 -2.59
N SER A 205 10.85 18.27 -1.48
CA SER A 205 11.81 17.91 -0.42
C SER A 205 12.36 16.48 -0.53
N LEU A 206 12.04 15.75 -1.61
CA LEU A 206 12.51 14.37 -1.78
C LEU A 206 14.04 14.29 -1.82
N ALA A 207 14.58 13.38 -1.02
CA ALA A 207 15.99 13.02 -1.13
C ALA A 207 16.26 12.22 -2.43
N PRO A 208 17.46 12.33 -3.02
CA PRO A 208 17.83 11.49 -4.15
C PRO A 208 17.72 10.00 -3.82
N GLY A 209 17.22 9.21 -4.77
CA GLY A 209 17.02 7.77 -4.64
C GLY A 209 15.59 7.36 -4.96
N LEU A 210 15.26 6.11 -4.64
CA LEU A 210 13.93 5.56 -4.87
C LEU A 210 12.97 6.03 -3.77
N ASN A 211 11.88 6.67 -4.15
CA ASN A 211 10.85 7.19 -3.25
C ASN A 211 9.47 6.69 -3.72
N VAL A 212 8.56 6.43 -2.80
CA VAL A 212 7.20 5.95 -3.10
C VAL A 212 6.17 6.90 -2.51
N PHE A 213 5.21 7.33 -3.33
CA PHE A 213 3.97 7.96 -2.87
C PHE A 213 2.85 6.92 -2.91
N LEU A 214 2.27 6.61 -1.76
CA LEU A 214 1.08 5.78 -1.67
C LEU A 214 -0.15 6.66 -1.78
N LEU A 215 -0.98 6.36 -2.75
CA LEU A 215 -2.22 7.09 -3.04
C LEU A 215 -3.41 6.13 -3.00
N HIS A 216 -4.48 6.57 -2.37
CA HIS A 216 -5.71 5.80 -2.31
C HIS A 216 -6.76 6.44 -3.22
N LEU A 217 -6.65 6.20 -4.53
CA LEU A 217 -7.49 6.88 -5.52
C LEU A 217 -8.92 6.33 -5.54
N GLY A 218 -9.90 7.22 -5.53
CA GLY A 218 -11.32 6.87 -5.67
C GLY A 218 -12.14 8.09 -6.06
N TYR A 219 -13.38 7.86 -6.50
CA TYR A 219 -14.35 8.93 -6.71
C TYR A 219 -15.24 9.08 -5.49
N ASP A 220 -15.53 10.32 -5.08
CA ASP A 220 -16.49 10.61 -4.01
C ASP A 220 -17.92 10.38 -4.53
N ASN A 221 -18.30 9.11 -4.60
CA ASN A 221 -19.60 8.67 -5.06
C ASN A 221 -20.32 7.85 -3.98
N GLU A 222 -21.62 7.57 -4.21
CA GLU A 222 -22.48 6.90 -3.22
C GLU A 222 -21.99 5.48 -2.88
N GLU A 223 -21.38 4.76 -3.82
CA GLU A 223 -20.83 3.43 -3.57
C GLU A 223 -19.65 3.51 -2.59
N LEU A 224 -18.67 4.39 -2.87
CA LEU A 224 -17.49 4.51 -2.02
C LEU A 224 -17.83 5.10 -0.65
N LYS A 225 -18.81 6.02 -0.57
CA LYS A 225 -19.35 6.51 0.71
C LYS A 225 -19.96 5.39 1.53
N ALA A 226 -20.70 4.48 0.90
CA ALA A 226 -21.31 3.34 1.58
C ALA A 226 -20.26 2.32 2.07
N VAL A 227 -19.21 2.08 1.27
CA VAL A 227 -18.08 1.21 1.65
C VAL A 227 -17.32 1.79 2.84
N THR A 228 -17.04 3.09 2.82
CA THR A 228 -16.20 3.79 3.80
C THR A 228 -17.00 4.49 4.90
N ILE A 229 -18.21 4.02 5.17
CA ILE A 229 -19.07 4.61 6.21
C ILE A 229 -18.37 4.58 7.58
N ASP A 230 -18.48 5.69 8.32
CA ASP A 230 -17.81 5.88 9.61
C ASP A 230 -16.27 5.88 9.56
N HIS A 231 -15.68 5.93 8.36
CA HIS A 231 -14.26 6.06 8.12
C HIS A 231 -13.95 7.31 7.28
N PRO A 232 -13.89 8.50 7.90
CA PRO A 232 -13.51 9.72 7.18
C PRO A 232 -12.07 9.63 6.66
N GLU A 233 -11.17 9.04 7.47
CA GLU A 233 -9.79 8.76 7.07
C GLU A 233 -9.76 7.66 6.00
N TYR A 234 -9.06 7.94 4.91
CA TYR A 234 -9.06 7.10 3.69
C TYR A 234 -10.46 6.83 3.11
N GLY A 235 -11.46 7.63 3.50
CA GLY A 235 -12.83 7.59 2.99
C GLY A 235 -12.96 8.16 1.58
N SER A 236 -14.20 8.28 1.11
CA SER A 236 -14.48 8.65 -0.29
C SER A 236 -13.91 10.01 -0.68
N LEU A 237 -14.08 11.04 0.16
CA LEU A 237 -13.58 12.39 -0.10
C LEU A 237 -12.06 12.46 -0.07
N TRP A 238 -11.40 11.74 0.86
CA TRP A 238 -9.95 11.59 0.90
C TRP A 238 -9.41 11.05 -0.42
N ARG A 239 -10.01 9.97 -0.91
CA ARG A 239 -9.61 9.29 -2.15
C ARG A 239 -9.83 10.15 -3.38
N GLN A 240 -10.88 10.97 -3.39
CA GLN A 240 -11.12 11.96 -4.44
C GLN A 240 -10.02 13.04 -4.44
N LEU A 241 -9.63 13.55 -3.28
CA LEU A 241 -8.57 14.56 -3.15
C LEU A 241 -7.21 14.03 -3.61
N ASP A 242 -6.84 12.80 -3.24
CA ASP A 242 -5.65 12.14 -3.78
C ASP A 242 -5.69 12.10 -5.31
N TYR A 243 -6.83 11.70 -5.88
CA TYR A 243 -6.99 11.66 -7.33
C TYR A 243 -6.87 13.05 -7.96
N ASP A 244 -7.55 14.05 -7.44
CA ASP A 244 -7.60 15.40 -8.02
C ASP A 244 -6.23 16.08 -7.99
N VAL A 245 -5.52 15.99 -6.87
CA VAL A 245 -4.18 16.58 -6.73
C VAL A 245 -3.20 15.94 -7.71
N PHE A 246 -3.10 14.61 -7.74
CA PHE A 246 -2.12 13.94 -8.62
C PHE A 246 -2.53 13.95 -10.09
N ASN A 247 -3.81 14.17 -10.40
CA ASN A 247 -4.27 14.40 -11.78
C ASN A 247 -4.03 15.83 -12.27
N SER A 248 -3.66 16.77 -11.39
CA SER A 248 -3.44 18.17 -11.71
C SER A 248 -2.26 18.38 -12.65
N ARG A 249 -2.30 19.49 -13.41
CA ARG A 249 -1.15 19.90 -14.25
C ARG A 249 0.01 20.41 -13.41
N GLU A 250 -0.32 20.97 -12.26
CA GLU A 250 0.60 21.57 -11.30
C GLU A 250 1.54 20.51 -10.71
N VAL A 251 1.03 19.37 -10.25
CA VAL A 251 1.87 18.26 -9.75
C VAL A 251 2.76 17.73 -10.88
N LYS A 252 2.23 17.53 -12.08
CA LYS A 252 3.03 17.10 -13.24
C LYS A 252 4.16 18.06 -13.56
N LYS A 253 3.88 19.37 -13.42
CA LYS A 253 4.91 20.40 -13.59
C LYS A 253 5.97 20.34 -12.49
N ILE A 254 5.56 20.17 -11.22
CA ILE A 254 6.49 20.06 -10.08
C ILE A 254 7.43 18.86 -10.26
N LEU A 255 6.92 17.69 -10.66
CA LEU A 255 7.74 16.51 -10.94
C LEU A 255 8.80 16.81 -12.01
N LYS A 256 8.41 17.45 -13.11
CA LYS A 256 9.30 17.83 -14.19
C LYS A 256 10.35 18.86 -13.77
N ASP A 257 9.93 19.91 -13.06
CA ASP A 257 10.82 21.01 -12.65
C ASP A 257 11.86 20.57 -11.61
N ASN A 258 11.62 19.45 -10.90
CA ASN A 258 12.56 18.87 -9.94
C ASN A 258 13.29 17.63 -10.49
N ASP A 259 13.26 17.38 -11.82
CA ASP A 259 13.88 16.24 -12.50
C ASP A 259 13.51 14.87 -11.88
N ILE A 260 12.27 14.73 -11.41
CA ILE A 260 11.78 13.50 -10.82
C ILE A 260 11.33 12.56 -11.94
N LYS A 261 11.94 11.37 -11.97
CA LYS A 261 11.61 10.31 -12.94
C LYS A 261 10.67 9.31 -12.28
N LEU A 262 9.54 9.05 -12.94
CA LEU A 262 8.63 8.00 -12.54
C LEU A 262 9.15 6.65 -13.06
N VAL A 263 9.38 5.72 -12.16
CA VAL A 263 9.78 4.34 -12.47
C VAL A 263 8.70 3.36 -12.01
N THR A 264 8.54 2.25 -12.71
CA THR A 264 7.59 1.20 -12.35
C THR A 264 8.27 0.10 -11.54
N TRP A 265 7.51 -0.62 -10.73
CA TRP A 265 8.00 -1.82 -10.06
C TRP A 265 8.40 -2.92 -11.05
N GLY A 266 7.76 -2.96 -12.21
CA GLY A 266 8.15 -3.85 -13.30
C GLY A 266 9.55 -3.55 -13.84
N GLU A 267 9.96 -2.27 -13.90
CA GLU A 267 11.35 -1.89 -14.24
C GLU A 267 12.34 -2.33 -13.16
N ILE A 268 12.00 -2.11 -11.88
CA ILE A 268 12.80 -2.56 -10.75
C ILE A 268 12.92 -4.09 -10.75
N ARG A 269 11.82 -4.82 -10.98
CA ARG A 269 11.80 -6.28 -11.06
C ARG A 269 12.77 -6.80 -12.12
N ARG A 270 12.82 -6.17 -13.29
CA ARG A 270 13.79 -6.54 -14.35
C ARG A 270 15.23 -6.41 -13.89
N VAL A 271 15.55 -5.38 -13.13
CA VAL A 271 16.90 -5.19 -12.59
C VAL A 271 17.24 -6.27 -11.57
N ILE A 272 16.32 -6.58 -10.65
CA ILE A 272 16.56 -7.53 -9.56
C ILE A 272 16.58 -8.99 -10.05
N TYR A 273 15.62 -9.37 -10.92
CA TYR A 273 15.40 -10.77 -11.31
C TYR A 273 15.79 -11.09 -12.76
N GLY A 274 16.19 -10.10 -13.55
CA GLY A 274 16.63 -10.31 -14.94
C GLY A 274 15.48 -10.69 -15.91
N GLU A 275 14.24 -10.29 -15.64
CA GLU A 275 13.05 -10.69 -16.39
C GLU A 275 12.33 -9.51 -17.03
#